data_1a803b7dbe9e42e6111e20bd4419b2ed
#
_entry.id   1a803b7dbe9e42e6111e20bd4419b2ed
#
_cell.length_a   1.000
_cell.length_b   1.000
_cell.length_c   1.000
_cell.angle_alpha   90.00
_cell.angle_beta   90.00
_cell.angle_gamma   90.00
#
_symmetry.space_group_name_H-M   'P 1'
#
loop_
_entity.id
_entity.type
_entity.pdbx_description
1 polymer ?
#
loop_
_entity_poly.entity_id
_entity_poly.type
_entity_poly.pdbx_seq_one_letter_code
_entity_poly.pdbx_strand_id
1 'polypeptide(L)'
;MNEELVDRIVREVREALALKAGGGEGLHNGNAIPLGVSNRHIHLTRGTFEKLFGAGAAFEEMRSLYQPGEFASKHTLTIIGPKQRPISGVRILGPLRNYDQVEITLTDAITLGINPPVVNSGTLDDAAPLTLVGPAGSVYLPKCAIIASRHIHMTSGDAARFGVQEGDYCKIRVGGIKSTLFENVLVRINDNWLLQAHLDTDDANAANIRSETHVEFIGKM
;
A
#
# COMPACT_ATOMS: atom_id res chain seq x y z
N MET A 1 7.79 -1.51 -33.81
CA MET A 1 6.48 -1.86 -33.18
C MET A 1 6.11 -0.66 -32.36
N ASN A 2 4.92 -0.09 -32.55
CA ASN A 2 4.55 1.20 -31.95
C ASN A 2 4.35 1.00 -30.43
N GLU A 3 5.10 1.70 -29.58
CA GLU A 3 5.01 1.61 -28.10
C GLU A 3 3.58 1.87 -27.62
N GLU A 4 2.89 2.83 -28.21
CA GLU A 4 1.48 3.14 -27.91
C GLU A 4 0.52 1.96 -28.17
N LEU A 5 0.79 1.14 -29.19
CA LEU A 5 0.02 -0.06 -29.47
C LEU A 5 0.31 -1.17 -28.46
N VAL A 6 1.55 -1.31 -28.03
CA VAL A 6 1.95 -2.27 -26.99
C VAL A 6 1.31 -1.91 -25.66
N ASP A 7 1.34 -0.65 -25.25
CA ASP A 7 0.74 -0.18 -24.01
C ASP A 7 -0.78 -0.35 -24.03
N ARG A 8 -1.42 -0.10 -25.16
CA ARG A 8 -2.85 -0.34 -25.33
C ARG A 8 -3.21 -1.84 -25.22
N ILE A 9 -2.44 -2.70 -25.88
CA ILE A 9 -2.63 -4.16 -25.82
C ILE A 9 -2.39 -4.67 -24.39
N VAL A 10 -1.35 -4.22 -23.72
CA VAL A 10 -1.06 -4.61 -22.33
C VAL A 10 -2.19 -4.19 -21.41
N ARG A 11 -2.74 -3.02 -21.59
CA ARG A 11 -3.89 -2.53 -20.81
C ARG A 11 -5.14 -3.37 -21.09
N GLU A 12 -5.49 -3.60 -22.34
CA GLU A 12 -6.66 -4.41 -22.75
C GLU A 12 -6.54 -5.88 -22.28
N VAL A 13 -5.34 -6.45 -22.35
CA VAL A 13 -5.10 -7.82 -21.86
C VAL A 13 -5.18 -7.88 -20.33
N ARG A 14 -4.67 -6.89 -19.61
CA ARG A 14 -4.80 -6.79 -18.16
C ARG A 14 -6.27 -6.65 -17.73
N GLU A 15 -7.04 -5.81 -18.40
CA GLU A 15 -8.48 -5.65 -18.17
C GLU A 15 -9.24 -6.96 -18.46
N ALA A 16 -8.92 -7.64 -19.57
CA ALA A 16 -9.55 -8.92 -19.93
C ALA A 16 -9.17 -10.06 -18.97
N LEU A 17 -7.95 -10.07 -18.45
CA LEU A 17 -7.50 -11.05 -17.44
C LEU A 17 -8.13 -10.76 -16.06
N ALA A 18 -8.26 -9.49 -15.67
CA ALA A 18 -8.97 -9.10 -14.46
C ALA A 18 -10.45 -9.51 -14.50
N LEU A 19 -11.10 -9.36 -15.65
CA LEU A 19 -12.48 -9.83 -15.87
C LEU A 19 -12.63 -11.37 -15.81
N LYS A 20 -11.61 -12.13 -16.19
CA LYS A 20 -11.62 -13.61 -16.12
C LYS A 20 -11.28 -14.19 -14.75
N ALA A 21 -10.50 -13.48 -13.94
CA ALA A 21 -10.11 -13.93 -12.59
C ALA A 21 -11.21 -13.71 -11.53
N GLY A 22 -12.21 -12.87 -11.82
CA GLY A 22 -13.30 -12.53 -10.91
C GLY A 22 -14.51 -13.48 -11.01
N GLY A 23 -14.34 -14.75 -10.69
CA GLY A 23 -15.44 -15.70 -10.52
C GLY A 23 -16.25 -15.46 -9.24
N GLY A 24 -16.91 -14.31 -9.13
CA GLY A 24 -17.88 -14.00 -8.08
C GLY A 24 -19.06 -13.27 -8.71
N GLU A 25 -20.22 -13.90 -8.75
CA GLU A 25 -21.45 -13.27 -9.23
C GLU A 25 -21.74 -11.98 -8.46
N GLY A 26 -21.83 -10.84 -9.16
CA GLY A 26 -22.52 -9.66 -8.64
C GLY A 26 -21.89 -8.27 -8.78
N LEU A 27 -20.72 -8.06 -9.39
CA LEU A 27 -20.14 -6.72 -9.53
C LEU A 27 -20.05 -6.28 -11.01
N HIS A 28 -21.20 -6.17 -11.69
CA HIS A 28 -21.28 -5.71 -13.09
C HIS A 28 -21.82 -4.29 -13.27
N ASN A 29 -21.72 -3.42 -12.28
CA ASN A 29 -22.00 -2.00 -12.45
C ASN A 29 -20.68 -1.25 -12.28
N GLY A 30 -20.36 -0.28 -13.15
CA GLY A 30 -19.12 0.51 -13.24
C GLY A 30 -18.49 1.07 -11.95
N ASN A 31 -18.89 0.55 -10.79
CA ASN A 31 -18.46 0.90 -9.44
C ASN A 31 -17.39 -0.04 -8.85
N ALA A 32 -16.92 -1.05 -9.60
CA ALA A 32 -15.88 -1.95 -9.13
C ALA A 32 -14.52 -1.27 -9.18
N ILE A 33 -13.79 -1.32 -8.06
CA ILE A 33 -12.43 -0.79 -7.93
C ILE A 33 -11.50 -1.96 -7.56
N PRO A 34 -10.37 -2.16 -8.28
CA PRO A 34 -9.37 -3.15 -7.90
C PRO A 34 -8.87 -2.91 -6.48
N LEU A 35 -8.67 -3.98 -5.71
CA LEU A 35 -8.19 -3.88 -4.33
C LEU A 35 -6.73 -4.35 -4.23
N GLY A 36 -5.89 -3.51 -3.63
CA GLY A 36 -4.57 -3.84 -3.14
C GLY A 36 -4.60 -4.01 -1.61
N VAL A 37 -4.07 -5.13 -1.12
CA VAL A 37 -3.83 -5.32 0.31
C VAL A 37 -2.38 -4.97 0.60
N SER A 38 -2.17 -3.88 1.35
CA SER A 38 -0.85 -3.41 1.77
C SER A 38 -0.38 -4.22 2.97
N ASN A 39 0.63 -5.05 2.76
CA ASN A 39 1.34 -5.70 3.86
C ASN A 39 2.33 -4.70 4.49
N ARG A 40 2.78 -4.97 5.72
CA ARG A 40 3.83 -4.15 6.36
C ARG A 40 5.03 -3.98 5.45
N HIS A 41 5.52 -2.74 5.32
CA HIS A 41 6.63 -2.43 4.43
C HIS A 41 7.39 -1.17 4.87
N ILE A 42 8.51 -0.91 4.22
CA ILE A 42 9.44 0.17 4.56
C ILE A 42 9.77 0.96 3.32
N HIS A 43 9.79 2.28 3.46
CA HIS A 43 10.41 3.22 2.52
C HIS A 43 11.64 3.83 3.17
N LEU A 44 12.75 3.92 2.45
CA LEU A 44 14.02 4.42 2.98
C LEU A 44 14.61 5.52 2.13
N THR A 45 15.36 6.38 2.81
CA THR A 45 16.34 7.24 2.16
C THR A 45 17.57 6.44 1.73
N ARG A 46 18.33 6.95 0.74
CA ARG A 46 19.61 6.35 0.34
C ARG A 46 20.57 6.21 1.54
N GLY A 47 20.68 7.27 2.36
CA GLY A 47 21.59 7.27 3.50
C GLY A 47 21.25 6.22 4.56
N THR A 48 19.96 6.03 4.85
CA THR A 48 19.51 5.00 5.81
C THR A 48 19.69 3.60 5.22
N PHE A 49 19.41 3.42 3.92
CA PHE A 49 19.65 2.15 3.24
C PHE A 49 21.13 1.74 3.32
N GLU A 50 22.06 2.65 3.04
CA GLU A 50 23.50 2.36 3.10
C GLU A 50 24.01 2.06 4.52
N LYS A 51 23.44 2.67 5.55
CA LYS A 51 23.75 2.32 6.94
C LYS A 51 23.33 0.88 7.29
N LEU A 52 22.24 0.39 6.70
CA LEU A 52 21.67 -0.91 7.00
C LEU A 52 22.24 -2.04 6.12
N PHE A 53 22.71 -1.73 4.90
CA PHE A 53 23.18 -2.72 3.93
C PHE A 53 24.65 -2.56 3.54
N GLY A 54 25.29 -1.48 3.96
CA GLY A 54 26.67 -1.13 3.61
C GLY A 54 26.78 0.00 2.59
N ALA A 55 27.85 0.78 2.69
CA ALA A 55 28.10 1.86 1.76
C ALA A 55 28.21 1.34 0.33
N GLY A 56 27.53 1.98 -0.63
CA GLY A 56 27.52 1.59 -2.02
C GLY A 56 26.69 0.33 -2.34
N ALA A 57 25.92 -0.20 -1.37
CA ALA A 57 25.05 -1.34 -1.63
C ALA A 57 24.04 -1.03 -2.76
N ALA A 58 23.90 -1.98 -3.68
CA ALA A 58 22.93 -1.87 -4.78
C ALA A 58 21.51 -2.06 -4.22
N PHE A 59 20.59 -1.16 -4.60
CA PHE A 59 19.17 -1.31 -4.29
C PHE A 59 18.49 -2.02 -5.45
N GLU A 60 18.18 -3.30 -5.28
CA GLU A 60 17.75 -4.18 -6.37
C GLU A 60 16.24 -4.44 -6.33
N GLU A 61 15.62 -4.32 -7.49
CA GLU A 61 14.23 -4.73 -7.69
C GLU A 61 14.10 -6.26 -7.66
N MET A 62 13.04 -6.76 -7.03
CA MET A 62 12.61 -8.15 -7.07
C MET A 62 11.43 -8.32 -8.02
N ARG A 63 10.43 -7.44 -7.93
CA ARG A 63 9.25 -7.42 -8.81
C ARG A 63 8.57 -6.06 -8.78
N SER A 64 8.02 -5.64 -9.91
CA SER A 64 7.19 -4.44 -9.98
C SER A 64 5.88 -4.61 -9.20
N LEU A 65 5.35 -3.52 -8.68
CA LEU A 65 4.05 -3.44 -8.02
C LEU A 65 2.97 -2.99 -9.00
N TYR A 66 1.73 -2.93 -8.54
CA TYR A 66 0.60 -2.52 -9.37
C TYR A 66 0.70 -1.05 -9.81
N GLN A 67 1.13 -0.17 -8.90
CA GLN A 67 1.31 1.24 -9.22
C GLN A 67 2.57 1.46 -10.06
N PRO A 68 2.50 2.27 -11.14
CA PRO A 68 3.63 2.54 -12.01
C PRO A 68 4.84 3.11 -11.26
N GLY A 69 6.02 2.58 -11.56
CA GLY A 69 7.28 3.04 -10.98
C GLY A 69 7.56 2.53 -9.56
N GLU A 70 6.61 1.86 -8.92
CA GLU A 70 6.81 1.22 -7.62
C GLU A 70 7.20 -0.26 -7.76
N PHE A 71 8.04 -0.74 -6.86
CA PHE A 71 8.50 -2.13 -6.86
C PHE A 71 8.80 -2.66 -5.46
N ALA A 72 8.66 -3.95 -5.27
CA ALA A 72 9.20 -4.64 -4.11
C ALA A 72 10.69 -4.93 -4.35
N SER A 73 11.56 -4.51 -3.42
CA SER A 73 12.98 -4.80 -3.55
C SER A 73 13.33 -6.23 -3.07
N LYS A 74 14.52 -6.71 -3.36
CA LYS A 74 15.05 -7.96 -2.79
C LYS A 74 15.33 -7.84 -1.29
N HIS A 75 15.45 -6.63 -0.77
CA HIS A 75 15.90 -6.30 0.57
C HIS A 75 14.77 -6.37 1.60
N THR A 76 15.07 -6.96 2.75
CA THR A 76 14.18 -6.98 3.92
C THR A 76 14.95 -6.58 5.16
N LEU A 77 14.23 -6.06 6.15
CA LEU A 77 14.76 -5.68 7.45
C LEU A 77 13.99 -6.35 8.59
N THR A 78 14.58 -6.32 9.75
CA THR A 78 13.89 -6.57 11.02
C THR A 78 13.57 -5.24 11.67
N ILE A 79 12.34 -5.06 12.14
CA ILE A 79 11.90 -3.89 12.90
C ILE A 79 11.71 -4.28 14.37
N ILE A 80 12.12 -3.41 15.28
CA ILE A 80 12.07 -3.65 16.73
C ILE A 80 11.52 -2.41 17.43
N GLY A 81 10.49 -2.62 18.25
CA GLY A 81 9.91 -1.60 19.13
C GLY A 81 10.30 -1.81 20.60
N PRO A 82 9.77 -0.98 21.52
CA PRO A 82 10.09 -1.02 22.96
C PRO A 82 9.87 -2.36 23.65
N LYS A 83 8.92 -3.17 23.19
CA LYS A 83 8.68 -4.52 23.74
C LYS A 83 9.75 -5.53 23.37
N GLN A 84 10.74 -5.15 22.55
CA GLN A 84 11.83 -6.03 22.09
C GLN A 84 11.34 -7.31 21.39
N ARG A 85 10.12 -7.29 20.86
CA ARG A 85 9.58 -8.35 20.00
C ARG A 85 9.85 -7.95 18.54
N PRO A 86 10.76 -8.67 17.85
CA PRO A 86 11.11 -8.32 16.48
C PRO A 86 10.04 -8.77 15.49
N ILE A 87 9.84 -8.00 14.44
CA ILE A 87 9.13 -8.42 13.23
C ILE A 87 10.18 -8.46 12.11
N SER A 88 10.49 -9.65 11.62
CA SER A 88 11.52 -9.87 10.61
C SER A 88 10.92 -10.01 9.21
N GLY A 89 11.77 -9.84 8.18
CA GLY A 89 11.37 -10.00 6.79
C GLY A 89 10.49 -8.87 6.26
N VAL A 90 10.52 -7.69 6.89
CA VAL A 90 9.77 -6.53 6.43
C VAL A 90 10.38 -5.99 5.14
N ARG A 91 9.61 -6.00 4.07
CA ARG A 91 10.08 -5.67 2.71
C ARG A 91 10.29 -4.17 2.55
N ILE A 92 11.42 -3.81 1.91
CA ILE A 92 11.63 -2.43 1.46
C ILE A 92 10.99 -2.28 0.10
N LEU A 93 10.16 -1.25 -0.07
CA LEU A 93 9.58 -0.87 -1.36
C LEU A 93 10.40 0.26 -1.98
N GLY A 94 10.55 0.19 -3.28
CA GLY A 94 11.22 1.18 -4.10
C GLY A 94 10.25 2.00 -4.95
N PRO A 95 10.79 3.10 -5.50
CA PRO A 95 12.15 3.62 -5.39
C PRO A 95 12.48 4.14 -3.99
N LEU A 96 13.78 4.35 -3.68
CA LEU A 96 14.20 5.03 -2.46
C LEU A 96 13.63 6.45 -2.43
N ARG A 97 13.20 6.89 -1.24
CA ARG A 97 12.51 8.16 -1.02
C ARG A 97 13.42 9.18 -0.34
N ASN A 98 12.91 10.38 -0.10
CA ASN A 98 13.58 11.44 0.65
C ASN A 98 13.23 11.42 2.16
N TYR A 99 12.50 10.41 2.62
CA TYR A 99 12.13 10.17 4.01
C TYR A 99 12.19 8.68 4.34
N ASP A 100 12.32 8.35 5.63
CA ASP A 100 12.26 6.99 6.14
C ASP A 100 10.89 6.74 6.77
N GLN A 101 10.16 5.73 6.30
CA GLN A 101 8.83 5.42 6.77
C GLN A 101 8.63 3.90 6.88
N VAL A 102 7.93 3.49 7.94
CA VAL A 102 7.51 2.11 8.16
C VAL A 102 5.98 2.11 8.24
N GLU A 103 5.32 1.47 7.29
CA GLU A 103 3.88 1.25 7.33
C GLU A 103 3.59 -0.11 7.94
N ILE A 104 2.79 -0.11 8.99
CA ILE A 104 2.41 -1.31 9.76
C ILE A 104 0.91 -1.30 10.05
N THR A 105 0.42 -2.44 10.53
CA THR A 105 -0.96 -2.55 11.01
C THR A 105 -1.05 -2.29 12.52
N LEU A 106 -2.27 -2.19 13.05
CA LEU A 106 -2.50 -2.11 14.49
C LEU A 106 -2.02 -3.38 15.21
N THR A 107 -2.21 -4.55 14.63
CA THR A 107 -1.70 -5.83 15.17
C THR A 107 -0.17 -5.82 15.30
N ASP A 108 0.54 -5.29 14.31
CA ASP A 108 1.99 -5.12 14.36
C ASP A 108 2.40 -4.12 15.45
N ALA A 109 1.70 -3.00 15.54
CA ALA A 109 1.94 -1.96 16.55
C ALA A 109 1.83 -2.51 17.98
N ILE A 110 0.79 -3.32 18.25
CA ILE A 110 0.60 -4.01 19.52
C ILE A 110 1.78 -4.96 19.81
N THR A 111 2.23 -5.70 18.81
CA THR A 111 3.39 -6.60 18.91
C THR A 111 4.65 -5.84 19.26
N LEU A 112 4.92 -4.75 18.57
CA LEU A 112 6.10 -3.90 18.77
C LEU A 112 6.03 -3.06 20.07
N GLY A 113 4.83 -2.79 20.56
CA GLY A 113 4.59 -1.96 21.75
C GLY A 113 4.70 -0.47 21.50
N ILE A 114 4.26 -0.02 20.34
CA ILE A 114 4.18 1.38 19.93
C ILE A 114 2.73 1.79 19.65
N ASN A 115 2.49 3.08 19.57
CA ASN A 115 1.18 3.64 19.24
C ASN A 115 1.32 4.63 18.07
N PRO A 116 1.49 4.14 16.83
CA PRO A 116 1.60 5.00 15.66
C PRO A 116 0.26 5.63 15.31
N PRO A 117 0.26 6.85 14.74
CA PRO A 117 -0.97 7.48 14.26
C PRO A 117 -1.49 6.77 13.00
N VAL A 118 -2.82 6.87 12.80
CA VAL A 118 -3.45 6.55 11.51
C VAL A 118 -3.44 7.82 10.67
N VAL A 119 -2.59 7.86 9.64
CA VAL A 119 -2.36 9.05 8.83
C VAL A 119 -2.09 8.68 7.36
N ASN A 120 -2.05 9.68 6.50
CA ASN A 120 -1.67 9.48 5.11
C ASN A 120 -0.18 9.14 5.00
N SER A 121 0.15 8.22 4.11
CA SER A 121 1.55 7.92 3.76
C SER A 121 2.30 9.20 3.41
N GLY A 122 3.47 9.39 4.03
CA GLY A 122 4.28 10.59 3.94
C GLY A 122 4.08 11.59 5.08
N THR A 123 3.07 11.43 5.94
CA THR A 123 2.83 12.29 7.12
C THR A 123 3.53 11.67 8.34
N LEU A 124 4.63 12.28 8.80
CA LEU A 124 5.50 11.71 9.83
C LEU A 124 5.62 12.55 11.10
N ASP A 125 4.87 13.64 11.23
CA ASP A 125 5.02 14.58 12.36
C ASP A 125 4.87 13.91 13.73
N ASP A 126 3.88 13.00 13.86
CA ASP A 126 3.58 12.23 15.06
C ASP A 126 3.89 10.73 14.92
N ALA A 127 4.68 10.36 13.92
CA ALA A 127 5.04 8.96 13.68
C ALA A 127 5.79 8.36 14.88
N ALA A 128 5.52 7.09 15.16
CA ALA A 128 6.13 6.39 16.29
C ALA A 128 7.58 5.95 15.98
N PRO A 129 8.43 5.80 17.03
CA PRO A 129 9.81 5.39 16.86
C PRO A 129 9.95 3.89 16.63
N LEU A 130 10.96 3.50 15.85
CA LEU A 130 11.40 2.11 15.68
C LEU A 130 12.92 2.02 15.50
N THR A 131 13.47 0.86 15.82
CA THR A 131 14.82 0.46 15.40
C THR A 131 14.71 -0.48 14.21
N LEU A 132 15.40 -0.14 13.12
CA LEU A 132 15.56 -0.98 11.95
C LEU A 132 16.89 -1.73 12.05
N VAL A 133 16.89 -3.01 11.75
CA VAL A 133 18.09 -3.87 11.79
C VAL A 133 18.28 -4.51 10.42
N GLY A 134 19.43 -4.28 9.84
CA GLY A 134 19.89 -4.84 8.56
C GLY A 134 21.20 -5.63 8.71
N PRO A 135 21.70 -6.19 7.62
CA PRO A 135 22.90 -7.03 7.67
C PRO A 135 24.18 -6.29 8.05
N ALA A 136 24.27 -4.98 7.79
CA ALA A 136 25.46 -4.18 8.08
C ALA A 136 25.36 -3.36 9.38
N GLY A 137 24.17 -3.28 9.98
CA GLY A 137 23.99 -2.51 11.21
C GLY A 137 22.52 -2.24 11.55
N SER A 138 22.33 -1.30 12.48
CA SER A 138 21.00 -0.87 12.89
C SER A 138 20.89 0.66 12.93
N VAL A 139 19.66 1.13 12.76
CA VAL A 139 19.34 2.57 12.80
C VAL A 139 18.10 2.76 13.65
N TYR A 140 18.19 3.62 14.67
CA TYR A 140 17.03 4.11 15.41
C TYR A 140 16.42 5.30 14.68
N LEU A 141 15.15 5.24 14.39
CA LEU A 141 14.36 6.30 13.78
C LEU A 141 13.34 6.80 14.80
N PRO A 142 13.45 8.06 15.27
CA PRO A 142 12.57 8.59 16.31
C PRO A 142 11.14 8.84 15.82
N LYS A 143 10.95 8.98 14.51
CA LYS A 143 9.66 9.22 13.86
C LYS A 143 9.64 8.53 12.50
N CYS A 144 9.04 7.35 12.43
CA CYS A 144 8.99 6.61 11.16
C CYS A 144 7.79 5.68 11.00
N ALA A 145 7.20 5.20 12.10
CA ALA A 145 6.12 4.22 12.01
C ALA A 145 4.74 4.88 11.98
N ILE A 146 3.93 4.52 11.02
CA ILE A 146 2.53 4.94 10.85
C ILE A 146 1.64 3.73 10.55
N ILE A 147 0.34 3.89 10.75
CA ILE A 147 -0.69 3.08 10.12
C ILE A 147 -1.25 3.91 8.96
N ALA A 148 -1.11 3.41 7.75
CA ALA A 148 -1.60 4.14 6.58
C ALA A 148 -3.14 4.19 6.57
N SER A 149 -3.71 5.38 6.39
CA SER A 149 -5.14 5.55 6.18
C SER A 149 -5.59 4.76 4.95
N ARG A 150 -6.79 4.16 5.03
CA ARG A 150 -7.44 3.56 3.85
C ARG A 150 -7.56 4.61 2.76
N HIS A 151 -7.24 4.26 1.54
CA HIS A 151 -7.31 5.22 0.45
C HIS A 151 -7.56 4.55 -0.90
N ILE A 152 -7.95 5.37 -1.87
CA ILE A 152 -8.08 4.97 -3.27
C ILE A 152 -7.19 5.87 -4.10
N HIS A 153 -6.30 5.25 -4.87
CA HIS A 153 -5.58 5.93 -5.95
C HIS A 153 -6.49 6.02 -7.17
N MET A 154 -6.60 7.21 -7.75
CA MET A 154 -7.43 7.49 -8.92
C MET A 154 -6.70 8.42 -9.88
N THR A 155 -7.05 8.34 -11.16
CA THR A 155 -6.79 9.42 -12.12
C THR A 155 -7.86 10.49 -12.00
N SER A 156 -7.64 11.66 -12.62
CA SER A 156 -8.67 12.71 -12.75
C SER A 156 -9.92 12.20 -13.50
N GLY A 157 -9.72 11.31 -14.48
CA GLY A 157 -10.81 10.66 -15.21
C GLY A 157 -11.65 9.72 -14.34
N ASP A 158 -10.99 8.93 -13.47
CA ASP A 158 -11.68 8.07 -12.51
C ASP A 158 -12.46 8.90 -11.50
N ALA A 159 -11.86 9.96 -10.96
CA ALA A 159 -12.50 10.84 -10.00
C ALA A 159 -13.78 11.49 -10.58
N ALA A 160 -13.72 11.93 -11.82
CA ALA A 160 -14.90 12.45 -12.53
C ALA A 160 -15.98 11.37 -12.69
N ARG A 161 -15.60 10.13 -13.02
CA ARG A 161 -16.51 8.98 -13.15
C ARG A 161 -17.23 8.65 -11.84
N PHE A 162 -16.52 8.71 -10.71
CA PHE A 162 -17.06 8.42 -9.39
C PHE A 162 -17.70 9.64 -8.71
N GLY A 163 -17.60 10.85 -9.29
CA GLY A 163 -18.13 12.08 -8.71
C GLY A 163 -17.43 12.52 -7.42
N VAL A 164 -16.13 12.34 -7.33
CA VAL A 164 -15.30 12.66 -6.16
C VAL A 164 -14.16 13.60 -6.53
N GLN A 165 -13.54 14.18 -5.49
CA GLN A 165 -12.40 15.09 -5.60
C GLN A 165 -11.25 14.66 -4.69
N GLU A 166 -10.06 15.21 -4.91
CA GLU A 166 -8.90 15.02 -4.02
C GLU A 166 -9.27 15.37 -2.58
N GLY A 167 -8.95 14.45 -1.66
CA GLY A 167 -9.22 14.63 -0.24
C GLY A 167 -10.64 14.27 0.21
N ASP A 168 -11.54 13.89 -0.68
CA ASP A 168 -12.85 13.38 -0.29
C ASP A 168 -12.72 12.06 0.46
N TYR A 169 -13.66 11.81 1.37
CA TYR A 169 -13.83 10.51 1.99
C TYR A 169 -15.01 9.78 1.37
N CYS A 170 -14.83 8.50 1.12
CA CYS A 170 -15.86 7.65 0.53
C CYS A 170 -16.04 6.34 1.30
N LYS A 171 -17.03 5.58 0.86
CA LYS A 171 -17.38 4.26 1.37
C LYS A 171 -17.13 3.22 0.30
N ILE A 172 -16.54 2.11 0.69
CA ILE A 172 -16.36 0.93 -0.17
C ILE A 172 -16.90 -0.31 0.52
N ARG A 173 -17.42 -1.24 -0.26
CA ARG A 173 -17.90 -2.54 0.25
C ARG A 173 -17.03 -3.67 -0.29
N VAL A 174 -16.61 -4.53 0.61
CA VAL A 174 -16.07 -5.85 0.29
C VAL A 174 -17.21 -6.87 0.43
N GLY A 175 -17.51 -7.59 -0.63
CA GLY A 175 -18.52 -8.65 -0.60
C GLY A 175 -17.99 -9.94 0.04
N GLY A 176 -18.82 -10.99 0.01
CA GLY A 176 -18.44 -12.33 0.48
C GLY A 176 -19.00 -12.70 1.84
N ILE A 177 -18.49 -13.80 2.42
CA ILE A 177 -19.02 -14.39 3.66
C ILE A 177 -18.86 -13.48 4.89
N LYS A 178 -17.84 -12.60 4.88
CA LYS A 178 -17.62 -11.55 5.87
C LYS A 178 -17.75 -10.18 5.21
N SER A 179 -18.88 -9.96 4.52
CA SER A 179 -19.14 -8.68 3.86
C SER A 179 -18.94 -7.51 4.84
N THR A 180 -18.13 -6.54 4.42
CA THR A 180 -17.73 -5.42 5.26
C THR A 180 -17.86 -4.11 4.48
N LEU A 181 -18.47 -3.11 5.11
CA LEU A 181 -18.47 -1.73 4.62
C LEU A 181 -17.36 -0.97 5.32
N PHE A 182 -16.41 -0.48 4.54
CA PHE A 182 -15.37 0.43 5.03
C PHE A 182 -15.75 1.86 4.73
N GLU A 183 -15.73 2.69 5.75
CA GLU A 183 -15.90 4.14 5.68
C GLU A 183 -14.55 4.84 5.84
N ASN A 184 -14.53 6.15 5.70
CA ASN A 184 -13.31 6.98 5.81
C ASN A 184 -12.19 6.52 4.85
N VAL A 185 -12.56 6.15 3.63
CA VAL A 185 -11.58 5.81 2.59
C VAL A 185 -11.23 7.08 1.81
N LEU A 186 -9.99 7.54 1.94
CA LEU A 186 -9.52 8.79 1.36
C LEU A 186 -9.32 8.67 -0.15
N VAL A 187 -9.85 9.61 -0.92
CA VAL A 187 -9.58 9.74 -2.35
C VAL A 187 -8.26 10.48 -2.56
N ARG A 188 -7.35 9.89 -3.33
CA ARG A 188 -6.08 10.48 -3.75
C ARG A 188 -5.97 10.46 -5.27
N ILE A 189 -5.73 11.62 -5.87
CA ILE A 189 -5.75 11.79 -7.33
C ILE A 189 -4.36 12.10 -7.86
N ASN A 190 -3.93 11.33 -8.86
CA ASN A 190 -2.74 11.60 -9.65
C ASN A 190 -2.86 10.85 -10.98
N ASP A 191 -2.70 11.56 -12.09
CA ASP A 191 -2.89 10.99 -13.44
C ASP A 191 -1.80 9.96 -13.84
N ASN A 192 -0.74 9.83 -13.05
CA ASN A 192 0.26 8.78 -13.21
C ASN A 192 -0.08 7.48 -12.45
N TRP A 193 -1.17 7.45 -11.67
CA TRP A 193 -1.59 6.28 -10.93
C TRP A 193 -2.60 5.43 -11.69
N LEU A 194 -2.74 4.20 -11.24
CA LEU A 194 -3.82 3.31 -11.66
C LEU A 194 -4.88 3.27 -10.56
N LEU A 195 -6.15 3.15 -10.98
CA LEU A 195 -7.27 3.00 -10.06
C LEU A 195 -7.06 1.79 -9.16
N GLN A 196 -6.99 2.01 -7.84
CA GLN A 196 -6.82 0.94 -6.85
C GLN A 196 -7.20 1.42 -5.45
N ALA A 197 -8.05 0.65 -4.76
CA ALA A 197 -8.28 0.82 -3.33
C ALA A 197 -7.19 0.12 -2.53
N HIS A 198 -6.78 0.71 -1.41
CA HIS A 198 -5.75 0.19 -0.52
C HIS A 198 -6.32 -0.02 0.88
N LEU A 199 -6.22 -1.25 1.37
CA LEU A 199 -6.50 -1.66 2.74
C LEU A 199 -5.27 -2.32 3.32
N ASP A 200 -5.08 -2.25 4.63
CA ASP A 200 -4.02 -3.00 5.29
C ASP A 200 -4.41 -4.46 5.55
N THR A 201 -3.52 -5.26 6.12
CA THR A 201 -3.78 -6.68 6.37
C THR A 201 -4.77 -6.91 7.52
N ASP A 202 -4.93 -5.98 8.47
CA ASP A 202 -5.94 -6.11 9.52
C ASP A 202 -7.35 -5.87 8.94
N ASP A 203 -7.51 -4.86 8.08
CA ASP A 203 -8.75 -4.62 7.32
C ASP A 203 -9.09 -5.81 6.42
N ALA A 204 -8.09 -6.34 5.71
CA ALA A 204 -8.28 -7.49 4.83
C ALA A 204 -8.70 -8.74 5.60
N ASN A 205 -8.11 -9.00 6.77
CA ASN A 205 -8.49 -10.09 7.65
C ASN A 205 -9.90 -9.90 8.22
N ALA A 206 -10.29 -8.68 8.58
CA ALA A 206 -11.64 -8.38 9.05
C ALA A 206 -12.70 -8.74 8.00
N ALA A 207 -12.44 -8.45 6.74
CA ALA A 207 -13.32 -8.73 5.61
C ALA A 207 -13.10 -10.13 4.98
N ASN A 208 -12.19 -10.95 5.52
CA ASN A 208 -11.80 -12.27 4.97
C ASN A 208 -11.33 -12.21 3.51
N ILE A 209 -10.60 -11.16 3.15
CA ILE A 209 -10.01 -11.01 1.81
C ILE A 209 -8.84 -12.00 1.68
N ARG A 210 -8.87 -12.89 0.68
CA ARG A 210 -7.84 -13.93 0.50
C ARG A 210 -7.08 -13.84 -0.82
N SER A 211 -7.71 -13.35 -1.86
CA SER A 211 -7.14 -13.24 -3.21
C SER A 211 -7.78 -12.07 -3.93
N GLU A 212 -7.30 -11.79 -5.11
CA GLU A 212 -7.72 -10.68 -5.96
C GLU A 212 -9.18 -10.36 -5.84
N THR A 213 -9.44 -9.20 -5.31
CA THR A 213 -10.77 -8.79 -4.99
C THR A 213 -10.96 -7.40 -5.58
N HIS A 214 -12.15 -7.15 -6.05
CA HIS A 214 -12.63 -5.81 -6.31
C HIS A 214 -13.48 -5.40 -5.13
N VAL A 215 -13.43 -4.14 -4.79
CA VAL A 215 -14.38 -3.50 -3.89
C VAL A 215 -15.42 -2.75 -4.68
N GLU A 216 -16.61 -2.64 -4.13
CA GLU A 216 -17.67 -1.82 -4.69
C GLU A 216 -17.57 -0.40 -4.11
N PHE A 217 -17.49 0.60 -4.97
CA PHE A 217 -17.64 2.00 -4.57
C PHE A 217 -19.10 2.28 -4.25
N ILE A 218 -19.39 2.70 -3.02
CA ILE A 218 -20.75 2.94 -2.54
C ILE A 218 -21.13 4.42 -2.71
N GLY A 219 -20.16 5.32 -2.52
CA GLY A 219 -20.40 6.76 -2.65
C GLY A 219 -19.52 7.58 -1.72
N LYS A 220 -19.60 8.88 -1.91
CA LYS A 220 -18.99 9.90 -1.04
C LYS A 220 -19.68 9.93 0.32
N MET A 221 -18.92 10.25 1.37
CA MET A 221 -19.46 10.47 2.72
C MET A 221 -20.05 11.88 2.85
#